data_0b3453bcc0abebfa62413af1ef9a4dfe
#
_entry.id   0b3453bcc0abebfa62413af1ef9a4dfe
#
_cell.length_a   1.000
_cell.length_b   1.000
_cell.length_c   1.000
_cell.angle_alpha   90.00
_cell.angle_beta   90.00
_cell.angle_gamma   90.00
#
_symmetry.space_group_name_H-M   'P 1'
#
loop_
_entity.id
_entity.type
_entity.pdbx_description
1 polymer ?
#
loop_
_entity_poly.entity_id
_entity_poly.type
_entity_poly.pdbx_seq_one_letter_code
_entity_poly.pdbx_strand_id
1 'polypeptide(L)'
;MLKTLDNYQLRKIKLMKSIAIIGASGYTGAQITSLINADSNLSVQGLYVSENSLDKGRKLADLYPTYSHMAYTLSPLTDEAKQQIVDQADGVVLATEHSVSLELAAWFYKQGLAVFDLSGAYRFADIAQYPKWYGFEHTYPEVLAEAVYGLAEWNSDKIKQTRMIAVAGCYPTASLTALKPLKPFLTEVYPVINAVSGVTGAGRKAQLHTNFCEVSLTPYGVLGHRHQPEIATHLGQEVIFTPHLGNFKRGILATITVQLKPGTTEADIEKAYSVYDSSPIVTVKHNMFPKVDDVVHTPNCHVGWKFDANSGYLVVASAIDNLMKGAASQGLQCINIHFGL
;
A
#
# COMPACT_ATOMS: atom_id res chain seq x y z
N MET A 1 3.74 -27.91 37.73
CA MET A 1 4.90 -27.03 37.82
C MET A 1 4.74 -25.88 36.83
N LEU A 2 3.92 -24.89 37.18
CA LEU A 2 3.70 -23.66 36.38
C LEU A 2 4.95 -22.78 36.58
N LYS A 3 5.77 -22.65 35.54
CA LYS A 3 6.86 -21.68 35.53
C LYS A 3 6.23 -20.29 35.58
N THR A 4 6.48 -19.57 36.66
CA THR A 4 6.23 -18.14 36.78
C THR A 4 7.01 -17.44 35.66
N LEU A 5 6.29 -16.97 34.64
CA LEU A 5 6.85 -16.06 33.66
C LEU A 5 7.32 -14.80 34.39
N ASP A 6 8.54 -14.37 34.12
CA ASP A 6 9.13 -13.15 34.66
C ASP A 6 8.23 -11.95 34.31
N ASN A 7 8.07 -11.01 35.27
CA ASN A 7 7.26 -9.79 35.10
C ASN A 7 7.64 -8.98 33.84
N TYR A 8 8.88 -9.10 33.37
CA TYR A 8 9.38 -8.53 32.13
C TYR A 8 8.77 -9.23 30.91
N GLN A 9 8.66 -10.57 30.91
CA GLN A 9 8.02 -11.34 29.83
C GLN A 9 6.50 -11.13 29.82
N LEU A 10 5.85 -11.03 30.98
CA LEU A 10 4.45 -10.70 31.09
C LEU A 10 4.14 -9.27 30.63
N ARG A 11 5.02 -8.29 30.90
CA ARG A 11 4.92 -6.93 30.35
C ARG A 11 5.14 -6.91 28.82
N LYS A 12 6.04 -7.73 28.29
CA LYS A 12 6.31 -7.83 26.85
C LYS A 12 5.13 -8.47 26.08
N ILE A 13 4.51 -9.49 26.66
CA ILE A 13 3.29 -10.14 26.11
C ILE A 13 2.10 -9.16 26.14
N LYS A 14 2.01 -8.26 27.13
CA LYS A 14 0.93 -7.27 27.25
C LYS A 14 1.08 -6.06 26.31
N LEU A 15 2.23 -5.91 25.62
CA LEU A 15 2.54 -4.81 24.72
C LEU A 15 2.44 -5.16 23.24
N MET A 16 2.47 -6.46 22.88
CA MET A 16 2.38 -6.88 21.46
C MET A 16 0.94 -6.70 20.95
N LYS A 17 0.82 -6.03 19.80
CA LYS A 17 -0.46 -5.88 19.12
C LYS A 17 -0.76 -7.08 18.24
N SER A 18 -1.96 -7.63 18.37
CA SER A 18 -2.42 -8.83 17.69
C SER A 18 -3.17 -8.46 16.42
N ILE A 19 -2.72 -8.94 15.27
CA ILE A 19 -3.24 -8.56 13.95
C ILE A 19 -3.77 -9.79 13.21
N ALA A 20 -5.03 -9.76 12.78
CA ALA A 20 -5.62 -10.74 11.88
C ALA A 20 -5.37 -10.35 10.43
N ILE A 21 -5.07 -11.30 9.55
CA ILE A 21 -4.84 -11.05 8.13
C ILE A 21 -5.88 -11.82 7.30
N ILE A 22 -6.72 -11.09 6.57
CA ILE A 22 -7.74 -11.64 5.68
C ILE A 22 -7.28 -11.47 4.22
N GLY A 23 -7.38 -12.54 3.42
CA GLY A 23 -6.79 -12.60 2.10
C GLY A 23 -5.33 -13.06 2.12
N ALA A 24 -4.92 -13.80 3.16
CA ALA A 24 -3.54 -14.18 3.44
C ALA A 24 -2.91 -15.08 2.37
N SER A 25 -3.69 -15.77 1.52
CA SER A 25 -3.17 -16.59 0.41
C SER A 25 -2.70 -15.78 -0.80
N GLY A 26 -3.03 -14.48 -0.88
CA GLY A 26 -2.56 -13.57 -1.93
C GLY A 26 -1.10 -13.12 -1.70
N TYR A 27 -0.45 -12.58 -2.75
CA TYR A 27 0.93 -12.09 -2.64
C TYR A 27 1.10 -11.04 -1.53
N THR A 28 0.21 -10.06 -1.47
CA THR A 28 0.26 -8.99 -0.46
C THR A 28 -0.04 -9.51 0.93
N GLY A 29 -1.06 -10.39 1.08
CA GLY A 29 -1.42 -11.00 2.35
C GLY A 29 -0.29 -11.86 2.93
N ALA A 30 0.37 -12.67 2.10
CA ALA A 30 1.54 -13.46 2.50
C ALA A 30 2.73 -12.56 2.87
N GLN A 31 2.97 -11.48 2.11
CA GLN A 31 4.05 -10.54 2.37
C GLN A 31 3.86 -9.79 3.69
N ILE A 32 2.66 -9.27 3.97
CA ILE A 32 2.41 -8.55 5.22
C ILE A 32 2.41 -9.49 6.43
N THR A 33 1.97 -10.74 6.27
CA THR A 33 2.12 -11.77 7.31
C THR A 33 3.58 -11.94 7.71
N SER A 34 4.49 -12.05 6.74
CA SER A 34 5.93 -12.18 6.99
C SER A 34 6.50 -10.96 7.72
N LEU A 35 6.06 -9.76 7.36
CA LEU A 35 6.51 -8.52 7.99
C LEU A 35 6.01 -8.40 9.44
N ILE A 36 4.73 -8.70 9.70
CA ILE A 36 4.15 -8.69 11.05
C ILE A 36 4.82 -9.76 11.93
N ASN A 37 5.05 -10.96 11.39
CA ASN A 37 5.72 -12.04 12.12
C ASN A 37 7.18 -11.70 12.51
N ALA A 38 7.84 -10.84 11.74
CA ALA A 38 9.21 -10.41 12.01
C ALA A 38 9.28 -9.19 12.97
N ASP A 39 8.17 -8.49 13.20
CA ASP A 39 8.12 -7.33 14.09
C ASP A 39 8.00 -7.75 15.56
N SER A 40 8.87 -7.24 16.43
CA SER A 40 8.91 -7.62 17.84
C SER A 40 7.73 -7.07 18.67
N ASN A 41 6.99 -6.11 18.16
CA ASN A 41 5.85 -5.46 18.81
C ASN A 41 4.50 -5.98 18.30
N LEU A 42 4.52 -6.84 17.28
CA LEU A 42 3.33 -7.37 16.64
C LEU A 42 3.26 -8.90 16.75
N SER A 43 2.05 -9.44 16.69
CA SER A 43 1.78 -10.87 16.56
C SER A 43 0.70 -11.11 15.52
N VAL A 44 0.81 -12.23 14.83
CA VAL A 44 -0.22 -12.70 13.90
C VAL A 44 -1.29 -13.45 14.71
N GLN A 45 -2.51 -12.91 14.77
CA GLN A 45 -3.65 -13.58 15.43
C GLN A 45 -4.12 -14.79 14.62
N GLY A 46 -4.21 -14.64 13.32
CA GLY A 46 -4.62 -15.70 12.41
C GLY A 46 -4.54 -15.28 10.95
N LEU A 47 -4.53 -16.28 10.06
CA LEU A 47 -4.55 -16.09 8.62
C LEU A 47 -5.85 -16.63 8.04
N TYR A 48 -6.57 -15.76 7.32
CA TYR A 48 -7.91 -16.10 6.85
C TYR A 48 -8.03 -15.98 5.33
N VAL A 49 -8.81 -16.89 4.77
CA VAL A 49 -9.23 -16.91 3.35
C VAL A 49 -10.75 -17.08 3.28
N SER A 50 -11.36 -16.83 2.12
CA SER A 50 -12.81 -17.06 1.98
C SER A 50 -13.17 -18.53 2.28
N GLU A 51 -14.38 -18.76 2.76
CA GLU A 51 -14.87 -20.11 3.08
C GLU A 51 -14.80 -21.08 1.89
N ASN A 52 -14.95 -20.53 0.68
CA ASN A 52 -14.90 -21.28 -0.57
C ASN A 52 -13.50 -21.34 -1.20
N SER A 53 -12.48 -20.83 -0.51
CA SER A 53 -11.11 -20.84 -1.02
C SER A 53 -10.55 -22.26 -1.13
N LEU A 54 -9.90 -22.57 -2.24
CA LEU A 54 -9.15 -23.80 -2.43
C LEU A 54 -7.89 -23.89 -1.55
N ASP A 55 -7.48 -22.76 -0.98
CA ASP A 55 -6.30 -22.67 -0.11
C ASP A 55 -6.65 -22.89 1.38
N LYS A 56 -7.93 -23.02 1.76
CA LYS A 56 -8.32 -23.27 3.15
C LYS A 56 -7.71 -24.58 3.68
N GLY A 57 -7.22 -24.54 4.93
CA GLY A 57 -6.57 -25.68 5.57
C GLY A 57 -5.12 -25.93 5.14
N ARG A 58 -4.62 -25.22 4.10
CA ARG A 58 -3.22 -25.32 3.67
C ARG A 58 -2.30 -24.47 4.57
N LYS A 59 -1.06 -24.89 4.71
CA LYS A 59 -0.03 -24.05 5.34
C LYS A 59 0.38 -22.93 4.39
N LEU A 60 0.67 -21.75 4.93
CA LEU A 60 1.20 -20.64 4.12
C LEU A 60 2.50 -21.03 3.41
N ALA A 61 3.34 -21.84 4.07
CA ALA A 61 4.58 -22.37 3.53
C ALA A 61 4.40 -23.29 2.31
N ASP A 62 3.24 -23.97 2.18
CA ASP A 62 2.95 -24.82 1.02
C ASP A 62 2.67 -23.98 -0.23
N LEU A 63 2.18 -22.75 -0.06
CA LEU A 63 1.96 -21.79 -1.14
C LEU A 63 3.23 -20.98 -1.46
N TYR A 64 4.01 -20.71 -0.42
CA TYR A 64 5.19 -19.85 -0.49
C TYR A 64 6.35 -20.47 0.31
N PRO A 65 7.15 -21.35 -0.31
CA PRO A 65 8.27 -22.03 0.38
C PRO A 65 9.28 -21.06 1.03
N THR A 66 9.39 -19.83 0.52
CA THR A 66 10.20 -18.75 1.13
C THR A 66 9.81 -18.48 2.59
N TYR A 67 8.55 -18.78 2.98
CA TYR A 67 8.03 -18.61 4.33
C TYR A 67 7.98 -19.91 5.13
N SER A 68 8.82 -20.90 4.82
CA SER A 68 8.86 -22.22 5.50
C SER A 68 9.15 -22.14 7.00
N HIS A 69 9.75 -21.05 7.46
CA HIS A 69 9.97 -20.77 8.88
C HIS A 69 8.71 -20.38 9.65
N MET A 70 7.59 -20.11 8.95
CA MET A 70 6.32 -19.72 9.56
C MET A 70 5.31 -20.88 9.52
N ALA A 71 4.81 -21.31 10.68
CA ALA A 71 3.93 -22.46 10.82
C ALA A 71 2.43 -22.11 10.78
N TYR A 72 2.03 -21.10 10.00
CA TYR A 72 0.64 -20.64 9.92
C TYR A 72 -0.17 -21.46 8.93
N THR A 73 -1.41 -21.79 9.34
CA THR A 73 -2.43 -22.44 8.49
C THR A 73 -3.50 -21.43 8.09
N LEU A 74 -3.99 -21.50 6.87
CA LEU A 74 -5.03 -20.65 6.31
C LEU A 74 -6.41 -21.17 6.77
N SER A 75 -7.08 -20.43 7.63
CA SER A 75 -8.41 -20.75 8.15
C SER A 75 -9.52 -20.15 7.27
N PRO A 76 -10.68 -20.80 7.13
CA PRO A 76 -11.84 -20.19 6.49
C PRO A 76 -12.37 -19.04 7.35
N LEU A 77 -12.80 -17.95 6.71
CA LEU A 77 -13.39 -16.78 7.38
C LEU A 77 -14.91 -17.03 7.58
N THR A 78 -15.27 -17.85 8.56
CA THR A 78 -16.66 -18.07 8.97
C THR A 78 -17.13 -16.94 9.90
N ASP A 79 -18.43 -16.92 10.24
CA ASP A 79 -18.96 -15.93 11.21
C ASP A 79 -18.36 -16.13 12.61
N GLU A 80 -18.11 -17.38 13.01
CA GLU A 80 -17.41 -17.69 14.27
C GLU A 80 -15.95 -17.18 14.22
N ALA A 81 -15.27 -17.35 13.08
CA ALA A 81 -13.91 -16.83 12.92
C ALA A 81 -13.87 -15.31 12.98
N LYS A 82 -14.86 -14.61 12.39
CA LYS A 82 -14.98 -13.14 12.49
C LYS A 82 -15.17 -12.72 13.94
N GLN A 83 -16.03 -13.40 14.70
CA GLN A 83 -16.22 -13.10 16.12
C GLN A 83 -14.94 -13.36 16.92
N GLN A 84 -14.24 -14.45 16.65
CA GLN A 84 -12.95 -14.74 17.29
C GLN A 84 -11.90 -13.65 17.00
N ILE A 85 -11.88 -13.09 15.78
CA ILE A 85 -11.02 -11.95 15.44
C ILE A 85 -11.38 -10.74 16.31
N VAL A 86 -12.67 -10.41 16.44
CA VAL A 86 -13.12 -9.30 17.28
C VAL A 86 -12.69 -9.47 18.73
N ASP A 87 -12.77 -10.68 19.28
CA ASP A 87 -12.46 -10.95 20.67
C ASP A 87 -10.94 -10.97 20.96
N GLN A 88 -10.09 -11.23 19.95
CA GLN A 88 -8.66 -11.56 20.16
C GLN A 88 -7.67 -10.63 19.44
N ALA A 89 -8.11 -9.87 18.44
CA ALA A 89 -7.23 -9.00 17.66
C ALA A 89 -7.36 -7.52 18.09
N ASP A 90 -6.26 -6.78 18.02
CA ASP A 90 -6.26 -5.32 18.13
C ASP A 90 -6.60 -4.66 16.76
N GLY A 91 -6.33 -5.35 15.66
CA GLY A 91 -6.62 -4.85 14.33
C GLY A 91 -6.68 -5.94 13.26
N VAL A 92 -7.21 -5.57 12.10
CA VAL A 92 -7.37 -6.44 10.95
C VAL A 92 -6.77 -5.83 9.68
N VAL A 93 -6.01 -6.63 8.95
CA VAL A 93 -5.52 -6.31 7.60
C VAL A 93 -6.41 -6.97 6.58
N LEU A 94 -6.92 -6.19 5.63
CA LEU A 94 -7.70 -6.69 4.51
C LEU A 94 -6.86 -6.65 3.23
N ALA A 95 -6.52 -7.81 2.71
CA ALA A 95 -5.81 -8.02 1.43
C ALA A 95 -6.71 -8.77 0.44
N THR A 96 -7.98 -8.35 0.35
CA THR A 96 -9.05 -8.98 -0.41
C THR A 96 -9.45 -8.14 -1.63
N GLU A 97 -10.35 -8.68 -2.47
CA GLU A 97 -10.98 -7.94 -3.57
C GLU A 97 -11.75 -6.72 -3.03
N HIS A 98 -11.87 -5.66 -3.82
CA HIS A 98 -12.41 -4.37 -3.37
C HIS A 98 -13.83 -4.47 -2.81
N SER A 99 -14.74 -5.19 -3.49
CA SER A 99 -16.12 -5.40 -3.02
C SER A 99 -16.20 -6.20 -1.72
N VAL A 100 -15.31 -7.18 -1.54
CA VAL A 100 -15.22 -7.96 -0.30
C VAL A 100 -14.66 -7.11 0.84
N SER A 101 -13.63 -6.31 0.57
CA SER A 101 -13.09 -5.36 1.54
C SER A 101 -14.10 -4.30 1.96
N LEU A 102 -14.97 -3.84 1.05
CA LEU A 102 -16.03 -2.87 1.35
C LEU A 102 -16.88 -3.34 2.55
N GLU A 103 -17.37 -4.57 2.48
CA GLU A 103 -18.22 -5.16 3.51
C GLU A 103 -17.46 -5.49 4.80
N LEU A 104 -16.32 -6.15 4.66
CA LEU A 104 -15.52 -6.58 5.81
C LEU A 104 -14.96 -5.39 6.60
N ALA A 105 -14.49 -4.35 5.92
CA ALA A 105 -13.96 -3.17 6.59
C ALA A 105 -15.03 -2.47 7.42
N ALA A 106 -16.21 -2.26 6.83
CA ALA A 106 -17.33 -1.66 7.55
C ALA A 106 -17.74 -2.50 8.76
N TRP A 107 -17.80 -3.82 8.60
CA TRP A 107 -18.18 -4.72 9.68
C TRP A 107 -17.18 -4.68 10.83
N PHE A 108 -15.88 -4.88 10.58
CA PHE A 108 -14.84 -4.87 11.61
C PHE A 108 -14.68 -3.49 12.28
N TYR A 109 -14.78 -2.40 11.50
CA TYR A 109 -14.76 -1.04 12.03
C TYR A 109 -15.90 -0.81 13.05
N LYS A 110 -17.12 -1.26 12.72
CA LYS A 110 -18.30 -1.18 13.61
C LYS A 110 -18.16 -2.04 14.87
N GLN A 111 -17.38 -3.13 14.82
CA GLN A 111 -17.02 -3.93 15.98
C GLN A 111 -15.91 -3.31 16.85
N GLY A 112 -15.35 -2.19 16.46
CA GLY A 112 -14.37 -1.44 17.26
C GLY A 112 -12.91 -1.73 16.93
N LEU A 113 -12.60 -2.59 15.94
CA LEU A 113 -11.23 -2.88 15.55
C LEU A 113 -10.61 -1.76 14.71
N ALA A 114 -9.27 -1.67 14.75
CA ALA A 114 -8.52 -0.94 13.74
C ALA A 114 -8.48 -1.74 12.44
N VAL A 115 -8.83 -1.10 11.32
CA VAL A 115 -8.88 -1.71 9.99
C VAL A 115 -7.83 -1.09 9.08
N PHE A 116 -6.99 -1.95 8.50
CA PHE A 116 -5.97 -1.59 7.52
C PHE A 116 -6.33 -2.21 6.18
N ASP A 117 -7.09 -1.46 5.36
CA ASP A 117 -7.55 -1.93 4.07
C ASP A 117 -6.51 -1.68 2.97
N LEU A 118 -5.95 -2.75 2.39
CA LEU A 118 -5.01 -2.68 1.28
C LEU A 118 -5.72 -2.66 -0.08
N SER A 119 -7.04 -2.73 -0.09
CA SER A 119 -7.87 -2.62 -1.30
C SER A 119 -8.12 -1.15 -1.67
N GLY A 120 -8.94 -0.93 -2.70
CA GLY A 120 -9.35 0.43 -3.09
C GLY A 120 -10.69 0.88 -2.51
N ALA A 121 -11.31 0.07 -1.62
CA ALA A 121 -12.70 0.27 -1.21
C ALA A 121 -12.95 1.56 -0.41
N TYR A 122 -11.93 2.15 0.19
CA TYR A 122 -12.05 3.35 1.05
C TYR A 122 -11.05 4.47 0.70
N ARG A 123 -10.51 4.48 -0.53
CA ARG A 123 -9.45 5.44 -0.92
C ARG A 123 -9.96 6.79 -1.42
N PHE A 124 -11.23 6.88 -1.85
CA PHE A 124 -11.86 8.13 -2.28
C PHE A 124 -12.78 8.68 -1.20
N ALA A 125 -12.72 9.98 -0.92
CA ALA A 125 -13.68 10.64 -0.05
C ALA A 125 -15.05 10.83 -0.75
N ASP A 126 -15.05 10.98 -2.08
CA ASP A 126 -16.27 11.12 -2.88
C ASP A 126 -16.86 9.77 -3.25
N ILE A 127 -18.01 9.45 -2.67
CA ILE A 127 -18.73 8.20 -2.87
C ILE A 127 -19.13 7.97 -4.34
N ALA A 128 -19.37 9.02 -5.11
CA ALA A 128 -19.78 8.95 -6.51
C ALA A 128 -18.67 8.40 -7.44
N GLN A 129 -17.45 8.31 -6.96
CA GLN A 129 -16.33 7.76 -7.74
C GLN A 129 -16.30 6.24 -7.80
N TYR A 130 -16.89 5.54 -6.82
CA TYR A 130 -16.80 4.08 -6.72
C TYR A 130 -17.49 3.33 -7.85
N PRO A 131 -18.73 3.68 -8.28
CA PRO A 131 -19.35 3.03 -9.42
C PRO A 131 -18.51 3.11 -10.70
N LYS A 132 -17.91 4.28 -10.95
CA LYS A 132 -17.10 4.53 -12.15
C LYS A 132 -15.78 3.73 -12.14
N TRP A 133 -15.09 3.71 -11.01
CA TRP A 133 -13.69 3.24 -10.95
C TRP A 133 -13.53 1.84 -10.36
N TYR A 134 -14.50 1.41 -9.56
CA TYR A 134 -14.47 0.11 -8.89
C TYR A 134 -15.64 -0.79 -9.23
N GLY A 135 -16.68 -0.26 -9.92
CA GLY A 135 -17.82 -1.04 -10.41
C GLY A 135 -18.82 -1.46 -9.32
N PHE A 136 -18.83 -0.78 -8.17
CA PHE A 136 -19.81 -1.00 -7.12
C PHE A 136 -20.28 0.32 -6.49
N GLU A 137 -21.50 0.32 -5.96
CA GLU A 137 -22.01 1.39 -5.09
C GLU A 137 -21.39 1.28 -3.69
N HIS A 138 -20.89 2.38 -3.16
CA HIS A 138 -20.33 2.39 -1.81
C HIS A 138 -21.44 2.58 -0.76
N THR A 139 -21.77 1.53 -0.02
CA THR A 139 -22.93 1.45 0.86
C THR A 139 -22.69 1.87 2.31
N TYR A 140 -21.47 2.30 2.66
CA TYR A 140 -21.05 2.68 4.01
C TYR A 140 -20.48 4.10 4.09
N PRO A 141 -21.26 5.15 3.79
CA PRO A 141 -20.78 6.53 3.77
C PRO A 141 -20.26 6.99 5.13
N GLU A 142 -20.82 6.51 6.21
CA GLU A 142 -20.42 6.82 7.58
C GLU A 142 -19.02 6.27 7.94
N VAL A 143 -18.67 5.09 7.42
CA VAL A 143 -17.33 4.50 7.61
C VAL A 143 -16.33 5.16 6.66
N LEU A 144 -16.77 5.50 5.45
CA LEU A 144 -15.96 6.22 4.47
C LEU A 144 -15.53 7.59 4.97
N ALA A 145 -16.41 8.31 5.69
CA ALA A 145 -16.10 9.62 6.26
C ALA A 145 -14.99 9.57 7.33
N GLU A 146 -14.82 8.42 8.00
CA GLU A 146 -13.77 8.18 9.01
C GLU A 146 -12.46 7.65 8.40
N ALA A 147 -12.48 7.26 7.11
CA ALA A 147 -11.33 6.66 6.46
C ALA A 147 -10.22 7.68 6.23
N VAL A 148 -9.01 7.31 6.64
CA VAL A 148 -7.80 8.09 6.39
C VAL A 148 -6.95 7.39 5.33
N TYR A 149 -6.53 8.14 4.33
CA TYR A 149 -5.66 7.64 3.29
C TYR A 149 -4.26 7.30 3.84
N GLY A 150 -3.88 6.04 3.75
CA GLY A 150 -2.67 5.47 4.33
C GLY A 150 -1.43 5.67 3.46
N LEU A 151 -1.09 6.92 3.14
CA LEU A 151 0.22 7.32 2.66
C LEU A 151 1.02 7.80 3.87
N ALA A 152 1.80 6.91 4.47
CA ALA A 152 2.33 7.02 5.82
C ALA A 152 3.13 8.31 6.08
N GLU A 153 3.99 8.71 5.15
CA GLU A 153 4.84 9.91 5.27
C GLU A 153 4.03 11.22 5.29
N TRP A 154 2.80 11.21 4.77
CA TRP A 154 2.00 12.42 4.61
C TRP A 154 0.80 12.51 5.55
N ASN A 155 0.37 11.39 6.10
CA ASN A 155 -0.85 11.34 6.91
C ASN A 155 -0.63 10.72 8.30
N SER A 156 0.61 10.68 8.80
CA SER A 156 0.94 10.00 10.06
C SER A 156 0.08 10.46 11.24
N ASP A 157 -0.15 11.76 11.40
CA ASP A 157 -0.95 12.29 12.52
C ASP A 157 -2.44 11.93 12.41
N LYS A 158 -2.98 11.87 11.19
CA LYS A 158 -4.35 11.40 10.97
C LYS A 158 -4.48 9.90 11.17
N ILE A 159 -3.49 9.12 10.74
CA ILE A 159 -3.45 7.65 10.92
C ILE A 159 -3.46 7.28 12.42
N LYS A 160 -2.78 8.04 13.27
CA LYS A 160 -2.82 7.84 14.73
C LYS A 160 -4.22 8.00 15.34
N GLN A 161 -5.09 8.78 14.71
CA GLN A 161 -6.37 9.20 15.28
C GLN A 161 -7.57 8.41 14.74
N THR A 162 -7.42 7.68 13.63
CA THR A 162 -8.50 6.89 13.03
C THR A 162 -8.31 5.41 13.26
N ARG A 163 -9.41 4.66 13.24
CA ARG A 163 -9.41 3.19 13.19
C ARG A 163 -9.68 2.64 11.78
N MET A 164 -9.93 3.51 10.78
CA MET A 164 -10.15 3.10 9.40
C MET A 164 -9.05 3.66 8.50
N ILE A 165 -8.10 2.84 8.11
CA ILE A 165 -6.94 3.22 7.29
C ILE A 165 -7.04 2.57 5.92
N ALA A 166 -7.23 3.40 4.87
CA ALA A 166 -7.19 2.99 3.48
C ALA A 166 -5.77 3.09 2.93
N VAL A 167 -5.01 2.01 2.96
CA VAL A 167 -3.60 1.99 2.54
C VAL A 167 -3.48 2.35 1.06
N ALA A 168 -2.56 3.26 0.74
CA ALA A 168 -2.36 3.77 -0.63
C ALA A 168 -2.05 2.66 -1.64
N GLY A 169 -2.54 2.82 -2.88
CA GLY A 169 -2.21 1.92 -3.99
C GLY A 169 -0.73 1.99 -4.39
N CYS A 170 -0.22 0.96 -5.04
CA CYS A 170 1.21 0.89 -5.37
C CYS A 170 1.68 2.01 -6.32
N TYR A 171 0.98 2.24 -7.42
CA TYR A 171 1.30 3.36 -8.32
C TYR A 171 1.08 4.74 -7.66
N PRO A 172 -0.03 4.98 -6.92
CA PRO A 172 -0.20 6.19 -6.14
C PRO A 172 0.92 6.42 -5.13
N THR A 173 1.37 5.37 -4.41
CA THR A 173 2.50 5.51 -3.49
C THR A 173 3.76 6.00 -4.20
N ALA A 174 4.16 5.37 -5.32
CA ALA A 174 5.33 5.81 -6.10
C ALA A 174 5.17 7.25 -6.60
N SER A 175 4.01 7.57 -7.19
CA SER A 175 3.76 8.87 -7.81
C SER A 175 3.63 10.00 -6.78
N LEU A 176 2.87 9.79 -5.72
CA LEU A 176 2.62 10.80 -4.70
C LEU A 176 3.86 11.08 -3.83
N THR A 177 4.69 10.07 -3.55
CA THR A 177 5.97 10.30 -2.85
C THR A 177 6.87 11.25 -3.66
N ALA A 178 6.86 11.15 -4.99
CA ALA A 178 7.61 12.06 -5.86
C ALA A 178 6.94 13.44 -6.01
N LEU A 179 5.60 13.50 -6.11
CA LEU A 179 4.90 14.72 -6.52
C LEU A 179 4.46 15.62 -5.37
N LYS A 180 4.11 15.06 -4.19
CA LYS A 180 3.55 15.88 -3.09
C LYS A 180 4.49 16.99 -2.60
N PRO A 181 5.81 16.79 -2.49
CA PRO A 181 6.72 17.89 -2.15
C PRO A 181 6.70 19.02 -3.16
N LEU A 182 6.48 18.69 -4.43
CA LEU A 182 6.50 19.64 -5.54
C LEU A 182 5.18 20.40 -5.73
N LYS A 183 4.09 20.00 -5.05
CA LYS A 183 2.75 20.58 -5.25
C LYS A 183 2.72 22.11 -5.21
N PRO A 184 3.42 22.82 -4.32
CA PRO A 184 3.42 24.28 -4.30
C PRO A 184 4.01 24.93 -5.56
N PHE A 185 4.87 24.20 -6.28
CA PHE A 185 5.62 24.68 -7.44
C PHE A 185 5.01 24.25 -8.77
N LEU A 186 4.02 23.34 -8.80
CA LEU A 186 3.39 22.88 -10.03
C LEU A 186 2.58 23.99 -10.69
N THR A 187 2.63 24.05 -12.03
CA THR A 187 1.71 24.86 -12.85
C THR A 187 0.35 24.16 -12.98
N GLU A 188 -0.58 24.77 -13.73
CA GLU A 188 -1.87 24.14 -14.09
C GLU A 188 -1.72 23.02 -15.14
N VAL A 189 -0.54 22.86 -15.74
CA VAL A 189 -0.26 21.76 -16.67
C VAL A 189 -0.26 20.45 -15.91
N TYR A 190 -1.01 19.46 -16.41
CA TYR A 190 -1.13 18.16 -15.75
C TYR A 190 0.20 17.42 -15.71
N PRO A 191 0.65 16.97 -14.55
CA PRO A 191 1.75 16.02 -14.44
C PRO A 191 1.53 14.78 -15.34
N VAL A 192 2.54 14.44 -16.15
CA VAL A 192 2.50 13.24 -17.00
C VAL A 192 3.29 12.13 -16.31
N ILE A 193 2.60 11.04 -16.00
CA ILE A 193 3.14 9.92 -15.25
C ILE A 193 3.14 8.67 -16.14
N ASN A 194 4.32 8.18 -16.50
CA ASN A 194 4.50 6.89 -17.16
C ASN A 194 5.11 5.92 -16.13
N ALA A 195 4.39 4.88 -15.75
CA ALA A 195 4.85 3.98 -14.72
C ALA A 195 4.83 2.53 -15.17
N VAL A 196 5.92 1.81 -14.95
CA VAL A 196 6.05 0.38 -15.27
C VAL A 196 5.96 -0.42 -13.98
N SER A 197 5.11 -1.45 -13.95
CA SER A 197 4.97 -2.38 -12.82
C SER A 197 5.29 -3.81 -13.23
N GLY A 198 5.93 -4.55 -12.34
CA GLY A 198 6.05 -5.99 -12.46
C GLY A 198 4.69 -6.70 -12.35
N VAL A 199 4.61 -7.92 -12.91
CA VAL A 199 3.38 -8.71 -13.07
C VAL A 199 2.71 -9.10 -11.75
N THR A 200 3.40 -9.14 -10.62
CA THR A 200 2.81 -9.45 -9.32
C THR A 200 1.76 -8.43 -8.88
N GLY A 201 1.76 -7.22 -9.46
CA GLY A 201 0.72 -6.22 -9.26
C GLY A 201 -0.67 -6.65 -9.76
N ALA A 202 -0.74 -7.59 -10.70
CA ALA A 202 -2.00 -8.19 -11.17
C ALA A 202 -2.55 -9.29 -10.24
N GLY A 203 -1.85 -9.62 -9.14
CA GLY A 203 -2.25 -10.65 -8.18
C GLY A 203 -1.84 -12.07 -8.59
N ARG A 204 -2.27 -13.05 -7.76
CA ARG A 204 -1.86 -14.47 -7.89
C ARG A 204 -2.71 -15.24 -8.92
N LYS A 205 -3.90 -14.77 -9.25
CA LYS A 205 -4.79 -15.45 -10.18
C LYS A 205 -4.16 -15.44 -11.59
N ALA A 206 -4.05 -16.61 -12.21
CA ALA A 206 -3.55 -16.75 -13.57
C ALA A 206 -4.42 -15.97 -14.57
N GLN A 207 -3.78 -15.17 -15.41
CA GLN A 207 -4.43 -14.37 -16.46
C GLN A 207 -3.56 -14.40 -17.72
N LEU A 208 -4.17 -14.29 -18.89
CA LEU A 208 -3.46 -14.38 -20.17
C LEU A 208 -2.29 -13.38 -20.24
N HIS A 209 -2.56 -12.12 -19.92
CA HIS A 209 -1.58 -11.04 -19.99
C HIS A 209 -0.43 -11.13 -18.96
N THR A 210 -0.51 -12.05 -17.99
CA THR A 210 0.56 -12.35 -17.04
C THR A 210 1.29 -13.64 -17.32
N ASN A 211 0.85 -14.42 -18.33
CA ASN A 211 1.53 -15.64 -18.74
C ASN A 211 2.88 -15.31 -19.38
N PHE A 212 3.89 -16.14 -19.11
CA PHE A 212 5.26 -15.90 -19.57
C PHE A 212 5.40 -15.69 -21.08
N CYS A 213 4.60 -16.39 -21.91
CA CYS A 213 4.64 -16.26 -23.38
C CYS A 213 3.87 -15.02 -23.91
N GLU A 214 3.03 -14.39 -23.09
CA GLU A 214 2.19 -13.26 -23.48
C GLU A 214 2.67 -11.93 -22.87
N VAL A 215 3.34 -11.99 -21.72
CA VAL A 215 3.77 -10.79 -21.01
C VAL A 215 4.84 -10.05 -21.78
N SER A 216 4.61 -8.77 -22.04
CA SER A 216 5.55 -7.85 -22.66
C SER A 216 5.41 -6.47 -22.05
N LEU A 217 6.37 -5.58 -22.29
CA LEU A 217 6.26 -4.19 -21.90
C LEU A 217 5.13 -3.52 -22.70
N THR A 218 3.98 -3.29 -22.07
CA THR A 218 2.76 -2.82 -22.74
C THR A 218 2.03 -1.82 -21.88
N PRO A 219 1.58 -0.65 -22.41
CA PRO A 219 0.67 0.23 -21.71
C PRO A 219 -0.71 -0.45 -21.59
N TYR A 220 -1.38 -0.23 -20.46
CA TYR A 220 -2.74 -0.74 -20.24
C TYR A 220 -3.58 0.28 -19.48
N GLY A 221 -4.91 0.20 -19.60
CA GLY A 221 -5.83 1.07 -18.88
C GLY A 221 -5.57 2.57 -19.09
N VAL A 222 -5.07 2.95 -20.28
CA VAL A 222 -4.71 4.34 -20.62
C VAL A 222 -5.93 5.25 -20.46
N LEU A 223 -5.79 6.34 -19.69
CA LEU A 223 -6.85 7.29 -19.34
C LEU A 223 -8.07 6.66 -18.65
N GLY A 224 -7.99 5.39 -18.24
CA GLY A 224 -9.08 4.63 -17.64
C GLY A 224 -8.65 3.80 -16.42
N HIS A 225 -7.43 3.93 -15.95
CA HIS A 225 -6.94 3.18 -14.79
C HIS A 225 -7.37 3.84 -13.47
N ARG A 226 -7.91 3.03 -12.53
CA ARG A 226 -8.44 3.50 -11.23
C ARG A 226 -7.42 4.24 -10.34
N HIS A 227 -6.12 4.08 -10.55
CA HIS A 227 -5.10 4.82 -9.82
C HIS A 227 -4.94 6.26 -10.32
N GLN A 228 -5.39 6.61 -11.54
CA GLN A 228 -5.33 8.01 -12.01
C GLN A 228 -6.13 8.95 -11.09
N PRO A 229 -7.44 8.71 -10.84
CA PRO A 229 -8.20 9.56 -9.92
C PRO A 229 -7.70 9.47 -8.47
N GLU A 230 -7.14 8.33 -8.04
CA GLU A 230 -6.52 8.22 -6.72
C GLU A 230 -5.33 9.17 -6.58
N ILE A 231 -4.43 9.19 -7.57
CA ILE A 231 -3.29 10.14 -7.60
C ILE A 231 -3.81 11.59 -7.65
N ALA A 232 -4.75 11.89 -8.54
CA ALA A 232 -5.29 13.24 -8.71
C ALA A 232 -5.93 13.77 -7.42
N THR A 233 -6.78 12.97 -6.78
CA THR A 233 -7.44 13.32 -5.51
C THR A 233 -6.43 13.64 -4.42
N HIS A 234 -5.43 12.80 -4.22
CA HIS A 234 -4.47 12.96 -3.13
C HIS A 234 -3.30 13.91 -3.44
N LEU A 235 -3.08 14.25 -4.70
CA LEU A 235 -2.22 15.36 -5.12
C LEU A 235 -2.95 16.71 -5.06
N GLY A 236 -4.28 16.70 -5.23
CA GLY A 236 -5.09 17.92 -5.39
C GLY A 236 -4.88 18.57 -6.75
N GLN A 237 -4.64 17.80 -7.80
CA GLN A 237 -4.47 18.23 -9.18
C GLN A 237 -4.65 17.05 -10.14
N GLU A 238 -5.32 17.28 -11.27
CA GLU A 238 -5.44 16.27 -12.33
C GLU A 238 -4.08 15.86 -12.89
N VAL A 239 -3.99 14.59 -13.31
CA VAL A 239 -2.77 14.00 -13.87
C VAL A 239 -3.09 13.19 -15.12
N ILE A 240 -2.11 13.02 -16.00
CA ILE A 240 -2.15 12.03 -17.08
C ILE A 240 -1.36 10.82 -16.61
N PHE A 241 -2.03 9.67 -16.46
CA PHE A 241 -1.42 8.45 -15.94
C PHE A 241 -1.45 7.33 -16.97
N THR A 242 -0.29 6.82 -17.35
CA THR A 242 -0.13 5.71 -18.28
C THR A 242 0.63 4.57 -17.58
N PRO A 243 -0.07 3.57 -17.03
CA PRO A 243 0.57 2.39 -16.48
C PRO A 243 1.04 1.45 -17.58
N HIS A 244 2.17 0.78 -17.33
CA HIS A 244 2.71 -0.27 -18.18
C HIS A 244 2.90 -1.55 -17.37
N LEU A 245 2.59 -2.68 -17.97
CA LEU A 245 2.98 -3.99 -17.43
C LEU A 245 4.37 -4.34 -17.97
N GLY A 246 5.30 -4.59 -17.05
CA GLY A 246 6.65 -5.03 -17.39
C GLY A 246 6.81 -6.54 -17.29
N ASN A 247 7.72 -7.12 -18.08
CA ASN A 247 8.01 -8.56 -18.09
C ASN A 247 8.99 -8.97 -16.95
N PHE A 248 8.79 -8.41 -15.76
CA PHE A 248 9.53 -8.75 -14.55
C PHE A 248 8.56 -8.97 -13.39
N LYS A 249 9.02 -9.61 -12.32
CA LYS A 249 8.11 -10.05 -11.25
C LYS A 249 7.67 -8.92 -10.34
N ARG A 250 8.58 -8.09 -9.84
CA ARG A 250 8.35 -7.13 -8.75
C ARG A 250 8.98 -5.79 -9.05
N GLY A 251 8.37 -4.75 -8.52
CA GLY A 251 8.83 -3.37 -8.55
C GLY A 251 7.99 -2.47 -9.42
N ILE A 252 8.07 -1.18 -9.16
CA ILE A 252 7.50 -0.10 -9.95
C ILE A 252 8.57 0.95 -10.18
N LEU A 253 8.67 1.43 -11.42
CA LEU A 253 9.36 2.65 -11.78
C LEU A 253 8.34 3.62 -12.37
N ALA A 254 8.13 4.76 -11.71
CA ALA A 254 7.30 5.85 -12.21
C ALA A 254 8.20 6.98 -12.70
N THR A 255 8.16 7.28 -13.99
CA THR A 255 8.83 8.45 -14.60
C THR A 255 7.80 9.53 -14.82
N ILE A 256 8.02 10.70 -14.23
CA ILE A 256 7.05 11.78 -14.14
C ILE A 256 7.64 13.04 -14.70
N THR A 257 6.94 13.68 -15.62
CA THR A 257 7.30 14.99 -16.17
C THR A 257 6.32 16.04 -15.66
N VAL A 258 6.84 17.12 -15.07
CA VAL A 258 6.05 18.25 -14.58
C VAL A 258 6.62 19.56 -15.05
N GLN A 259 5.74 20.55 -15.26
CA GLN A 259 6.13 21.94 -15.48
C GLN A 259 6.05 22.70 -14.16
N LEU A 260 7.14 23.36 -13.79
CA LEU A 260 7.21 24.18 -12.58
C LEU A 260 6.91 25.65 -12.88
N LYS A 261 6.43 26.37 -11.88
CA LYS A 261 6.15 27.80 -11.95
C LYS A 261 7.41 28.60 -12.33
N PRO A 262 7.27 29.68 -13.11
CA PRO A 262 8.39 30.56 -13.42
C PRO A 262 9.10 31.04 -12.15
N GLY A 263 10.43 31.06 -12.19
CA GLY A 263 11.27 31.47 -11.06
C GLY A 263 11.58 30.37 -10.04
N THR A 264 11.04 29.15 -10.20
CA THR A 264 11.44 27.99 -9.38
C THR A 264 12.90 27.63 -9.66
N THR A 265 13.68 27.41 -8.63
CA THR A 265 15.10 27.05 -8.68
C THR A 265 15.35 25.62 -8.24
N GLU A 266 16.55 25.08 -8.52
CA GLU A 266 16.97 23.78 -7.98
C GLU A 266 16.98 23.77 -6.45
N ALA A 267 17.38 24.88 -5.81
CA ALA A 267 17.36 25.02 -4.36
C ALA A 267 15.94 24.93 -3.77
N ASP A 268 14.93 25.45 -4.47
CA ASP A 268 13.53 25.30 -4.06
C ASP A 268 13.08 23.85 -4.14
N ILE A 269 13.50 23.12 -5.15
CA ILE A 269 13.20 21.70 -5.35
C ILE A 269 13.88 20.86 -4.24
N GLU A 270 15.17 21.09 -3.97
CA GLU A 270 15.90 20.45 -2.89
C GLU A 270 15.23 20.71 -1.53
N LYS A 271 14.87 21.96 -1.26
CA LYS A 271 14.12 22.32 -0.06
C LYS A 271 12.75 21.63 0.02
N ALA A 272 12.03 21.49 -1.10
CA ALA A 272 10.77 20.77 -1.12
C ALA A 272 10.94 19.32 -0.73
N TYR A 273 11.98 18.66 -1.20
CA TYR A 273 12.28 17.26 -0.88
C TYR A 273 12.90 17.05 0.51
N SER A 274 13.36 18.09 1.20
CA SER A 274 13.90 17.96 2.57
C SER A 274 12.88 17.45 3.59
N VAL A 275 11.60 17.41 3.25
CA VAL A 275 10.55 16.73 4.03
C VAL A 275 10.88 15.26 4.29
N TYR A 276 11.72 14.65 3.47
CA TYR A 276 12.15 13.24 3.59
C TYR A 276 13.53 13.06 4.24
N ASP A 277 14.24 14.13 4.64
CA ASP A 277 15.62 14.02 5.18
C ASP A 277 15.72 13.12 6.44
N SER A 278 14.66 13.07 7.24
CA SER A 278 14.58 12.21 8.42
C SER A 278 13.96 10.83 8.14
N SER A 279 13.54 10.56 6.91
CA SER A 279 12.89 9.29 6.56
C SER A 279 13.93 8.17 6.43
N PRO A 280 13.79 7.05 7.13
CA PRO A 280 14.66 5.89 6.93
C PRO A 280 14.33 5.11 5.65
N ILE A 281 13.22 5.45 4.96
CA ILE A 281 12.63 4.66 3.87
C ILE A 281 12.71 5.43 2.55
N VAL A 282 12.50 6.75 2.57
CA VAL A 282 12.51 7.56 1.35
C VAL A 282 13.90 8.18 1.17
N THR A 283 14.53 7.89 0.04
CA THR A 283 15.81 8.49 -0.35
C THR A 283 15.61 9.33 -1.60
N VAL A 284 16.04 10.60 -1.56
CA VAL A 284 15.95 11.51 -2.70
C VAL A 284 17.36 11.88 -3.17
N LYS A 285 17.59 11.86 -4.49
CA LYS A 285 18.89 12.21 -5.10
C LYS A 285 18.71 13.17 -6.27
N HIS A 286 19.53 14.21 -6.29
CA HIS A 286 19.64 15.11 -7.43
C HIS A 286 20.52 14.50 -8.53
N ASN A 287 20.12 14.60 -9.79
CA ASN A 287 20.84 14.13 -10.98
C ASN A 287 21.19 12.62 -10.98
N MET A 288 20.54 11.81 -10.15
CA MET A 288 20.73 10.36 -10.13
C MET A 288 19.35 9.69 -10.06
N PHE A 289 19.02 8.88 -11.08
CA PHE A 289 17.74 8.21 -11.16
C PHE A 289 17.83 6.78 -10.59
N PRO A 290 16.77 6.34 -9.86
CA PRO A 290 16.69 4.98 -9.32
C PRO A 290 16.38 3.97 -10.43
N LYS A 291 16.72 2.72 -10.18
CA LYS A 291 16.25 1.56 -10.92
C LYS A 291 15.43 0.64 -10.00
N VAL A 292 14.64 -0.24 -10.59
CA VAL A 292 13.78 -1.18 -9.85
C VAL A 292 14.59 -2.07 -8.91
N ASP A 293 15.75 -2.57 -9.37
CA ASP A 293 16.60 -3.46 -8.56
C ASP A 293 17.13 -2.82 -7.26
N ASP A 294 17.16 -1.48 -7.17
CA ASP A 294 17.62 -0.79 -5.96
C ASP A 294 16.65 -0.93 -4.79
N VAL A 295 15.39 -1.30 -5.05
CA VAL A 295 14.31 -1.27 -4.06
C VAL A 295 13.52 -2.58 -3.93
N VAL A 296 13.72 -3.54 -4.84
CA VAL A 296 13.00 -4.84 -4.80
C VAL A 296 13.30 -5.57 -3.51
N HIS A 297 12.27 -6.12 -2.88
CA HIS A 297 12.28 -6.80 -1.58
C HIS A 297 12.62 -5.89 -0.37
N THR A 298 12.63 -4.57 -0.55
CA THR A 298 12.85 -3.60 0.52
C THR A 298 11.60 -2.74 0.76
N PRO A 299 11.46 -2.10 1.94
CA PRO A 299 10.40 -1.12 2.17
C PRO A 299 10.70 0.25 1.56
N ASN A 300 11.79 0.40 0.84
CA ASN A 300 12.32 1.69 0.42
C ASN A 300 11.58 2.28 -0.79
N CYS A 301 11.60 3.61 -0.85
CA CYS A 301 11.24 4.41 -2.02
C CYS A 301 12.44 5.28 -2.39
N HIS A 302 12.97 5.09 -3.59
CA HIS A 302 14.04 5.93 -4.11
C HIS A 302 13.48 6.91 -5.14
N VAL A 303 13.78 8.20 -4.96
CA VAL A 303 13.37 9.29 -5.85
C VAL A 303 14.62 9.93 -6.43
N GLY A 304 14.61 10.19 -7.73
CA GLY A 304 15.66 10.90 -8.43
C GLY A 304 15.08 11.95 -9.35
N TRP A 305 15.69 13.13 -9.46
CA TRP A 305 15.17 14.20 -10.27
C TRP A 305 16.23 15.00 -11.00
N LYS A 306 15.81 15.65 -12.09
CA LYS A 306 16.61 16.61 -12.87
C LYS A 306 15.72 17.73 -13.39
N PHE A 307 16.16 18.95 -13.21
CA PHE A 307 15.44 20.16 -13.61
C PHE A 307 16.13 20.83 -14.79
N ASP A 308 15.35 21.29 -15.76
CA ASP A 308 15.82 22.18 -16.83
C ASP A 308 15.24 23.59 -16.60
N ALA A 309 16.06 24.48 -16.08
CA ALA A 309 15.68 25.86 -15.78
C ALA A 309 15.29 26.67 -17.03
N ASN A 310 15.75 26.29 -18.22
CA ASN A 310 15.42 27.01 -19.45
C ASN A 310 13.98 26.73 -19.90
N SER A 311 13.55 25.48 -19.83
CA SER A 311 12.19 25.10 -20.21
C SER A 311 11.19 25.13 -19.04
N GLY A 312 11.68 25.15 -17.81
CA GLY A 312 10.85 25.04 -16.61
C GLY A 312 10.31 23.62 -16.36
N TYR A 313 10.81 22.59 -17.07
CA TYR A 313 10.39 21.23 -16.86
C TYR A 313 11.31 20.48 -15.89
N LEU A 314 10.68 19.71 -15.00
CA LEU A 314 11.33 18.77 -14.11
C LEU A 314 10.94 17.34 -14.52
N VAL A 315 11.93 16.47 -14.63
CA VAL A 315 11.70 15.02 -14.68
C VAL A 315 12.07 14.43 -13.34
N VAL A 316 11.14 13.70 -12.76
CA VAL A 316 11.35 12.96 -11.51
C VAL A 316 11.01 11.49 -11.72
N ALA A 317 11.85 10.58 -11.24
CA ALA A 317 11.57 9.16 -11.22
C ALA A 317 11.48 8.65 -9.79
N SER A 318 10.53 7.77 -9.53
CA SER A 318 10.33 7.12 -8.24
C SER A 318 10.30 5.61 -8.44
N ALA A 319 11.09 4.88 -7.64
CA ALA A 319 11.12 3.43 -7.65
C ALA A 319 10.71 2.86 -6.29
N ILE A 320 9.86 1.84 -6.30
CA ILE A 320 9.42 1.07 -5.13
C ILE A 320 9.27 -0.40 -5.47
N ASP A 321 9.27 -1.29 -4.48
CA ASP A 321 8.71 -2.63 -4.64
C ASP A 321 7.18 -2.56 -4.50
N ASN A 322 6.45 -3.03 -5.51
CA ASN A 322 4.98 -2.95 -5.56
C ASN A 322 4.27 -3.77 -4.47
N LEU A 323 4.91 -4.83 -3.95
CA LEU A 323 4.37 -5.65 -2.86
C LEU A 323 4.85 -5.21 -1.48
N MET A 324 5.97 -4.47 -1.39
CA MET A 324 6.51 -3.91 -0.15
C MET A 324 5.99 -2.48 0.08
N LYS A 325 6.77 -1.45 -0.28
CA LYS A 325 6.35 -0.04 -0.11
C LYS A 325 5.06 0.28 -0.86
N GLY A 326 4.79 -0.40 -1.97
CA GLY A 326 3.54 -0.28 -2.71
C GLY A 326 2.31 -0.92 -2.04
N ALA A 327 2.49 -1.74 -0.99
CA ALA A 327 1.39 -2.45 -0.32
C ALA A 327 1.74 -2.87 1.11
N ALA A 328 2.44 -4.01 1.31
CA ALA A 328 2.58 -4.67 2.60
C ALA A 328 3.40 -3.85 3.61
N SER A 329 4.55 -3.28 3.23
CA SER A 329 5.34 -2.48 4.16
C SER A 329 4.73 -1.09 4.42
N GLN A 330 3.97 -0.54 3.46
CA GLN A 330 3.14 0.64 3.70
C GLN A 330 2.03 0.34 4.73
N GLY A 331 1.38 -0.82 4.61
CA GLY A 331 0.42 -1.30 5.60
C GLY A 331 1.04 -1.47 6.97
N LEU A 332 2.23 -2.09 7.08
CA LEU A 332 2.97 -2.20 8.34
C LEU A 332 3.33 -0.83 8.92
N GLN A 333 3.78 0.13 8.11
CA GLN A 333 4.02 1.50 8.57
C GLN A 333 2.76 2.13 9.18
N CYS A 334 1.59 1.95 8.51
CA CYS A 334 0.32 2.44 9.03
C CYS A 334 -0.05 1.77 10.36
N ILE A 335 0.18 0.46 10.50
CA ILE A 335 -0.03 -0.28 11.75
C ILE A 335 0.84 0.29 12.87
N ASN A 336 2.16 0.44 12.62
CA ASN A 336 3.10 0.96 13.61
C ASN A 336 2.78 2.40 14.00
N ILE A 337 2.42 3.27 13.05
CA ILE A 337 1.99 4.64 13.32
C ILE A 337 0.71 4.66 14.18
N HIS A 338 -0.31 3.85 13.81
CA HIS A 338 -1.59 3.82 14.51
C HIS A 338 -1.42 3.38 15.98
N PHE A 339 -0.64 2.33 16.22
CA PHE A 339 -0.42 1.81 17.57
C PHE A 339 0.71 2.49 18.34
N GLY A 340 1.47 3.40 17.73
CA GLY A 340 2.59 4.13 18.36
C GLY A 340 3.80 3.24 18.64
N LEU A 341 4.12 2.32 17.73
CA LEU A 341 5.20 1.33 17.83
C LEU A 341 6.50 1.80 17.17
#